data_18c6c84492feb45ec66381d73606b900
#
_entry.id   18c6c84492feb45ec66381d73606b900
#
_cell.length_a   1.000
_cell.length_b   1.000
_cell.length_c   1.000
_cell.angle_alpha   90.00
_cell.angle_beta   90.00
_cell.angle_gamma   90.00
#
_symmetry.space_group_name_H-M   'P 1'
#
loop_
_entity.id
_entity.type
_entity.pdbx_description
1 polymer ?
#
loop_
_entity_poly.entity_id
_entity_poly.type
_entity_poly.pdbx_seq_one_letter_code
_entity_poly.pdbx_strand_id
1 'polypeptide(L)'
;MVRRLRPVGLGFVETAPVRLVFAREITAAPDAVFRALAEDVPGWTAWFSAVTFARPIGEGAGREIRLKGGTRFVETVLAAERPEVYAYRVDVTNAPGARAMLEEWRLTPAGAGTRVRWTFAADGTAPFRFVLDRARPGLGRAFRGAMTSLDRRLRRP
;
A
#
# COMPACT_ATOMS: atom_id res chain seq x y z
N MET A 1 -7.78 3.57 -19.99
CA MET A 1 -9.01 4.25 -19.62
C MET A 1 -9.19 4.19 -18.12
N VAL A 2 -9.41 5.34 -17.50
CA VAL A 2 -9.58 5.43 -16.04
C VAL A 2 -11.01 5.07 -15.67
N ARG A 3 -11.17 4.33 -14.57
CA ARG A 3 -12.51 3.90 -14.12
C ARG A 3 -12.66 4.13 -12.63
N ARG A 4 -13.90 4.43 -12.23
CA ARG A 4 -14.27 4.53 -10.82
C ARG A 4 -14.56 3.14 -10.28
N LEU A 5 -13.97 2.83 -9.13
CA LEU A 5 -14.18 1.55 -8.46
C LEU A 5 -15.33 1.64 -7.44
N ARG A 6 -15.87 0.47 -7.07
CA ARG A 6 -16.85 0.37 -5.99
C ARG A 6 -16.15 0.75 -4.67
N PRO A 7 -16.70 1.69 -3.89
CA PRO A 7 -16.12 2.03 -2.60
C PRO A 7 -16.28 0.86 -1.62
N VAL A 8 -15.21 0.59 -0.88
CA VAL A 8 -15.19 -0.45 0.16
C VAL A 8 -14.69 0.14 1.46
N GLY A 9 -15.07 -0.47 2.58
CA GLY A 9 -14.60 -0.13 3.92
C GLY A 9 -13.53 -1.09 4.40
N LEU A 10 -13.05 -0.87 5.62
CA LEU A 10 -11.95 -1.64 6.21
C LEU A 10 -12.22 -3.15 6.29
N GLY A 11 -13.47 -3.55 6.47
CA GLY A 11 -13.84 -4.97 6.50
C GLY A 11 -13.53 -5.73 5.21
N PHE A 12 -13.36 -5.02 4.11
CA PHE A 12 -13.01 -5.64 2.83
C PHE A 12 -11.66 -6.37 2.89
N VAL A 13 -10.78 -5.96 3.77
CA VAL A 13 -9.48 -6.62 3.98
C VAL A 13 -9.63 -8.09 4.34
N GLU A 14 -10.75 -8.47 4.95
CA GLU A 14 -11.02 -9.86 5.38
C GLU A 14 -11.90 -10.63 4.41
N THR A 15 -12.69 -9.94 3.60
CA THR A 15 -13.71 -10.55 2.75
C THR A 15 -13.38 -10.54 1.26
N ALA A 16 -12.32 -9.87 0.85
CA ALA A 16 -11.95 -9.73 -0.56
C ALA A 16 -11.69 -11.08 -1.22
N PRO A 17 -12.12 -11.26 -2.48
CA PRO A 17 -11.82 -12.48 -3.25
C PRO A 17 -10.33 -12.74 -3.42
N VAL A 18 -9.51 -11.67 -3.51
CA VAL A 18 -8.06 -11.79 -3.57
C VAL A 18 -7.46 -11.04 -2.39
N ARG A 19 -6.64 -11.73 -1.61
CA ARG A 19 -5.89 -11.15 -0.50
C ARG A 19 -4.43 -11.56 -0.63
N LEU A 20 -3.56 -10.59 -0.80
CA LEU A 20 -2.11 -10.80 -0.81
C LEU A 20 -1.55 -10.19 0.46
N VAL A 21 -0.91 -11.02 1.30
CA VAL A 21 -0.39 -10.58 2.59
C VAL A 21 1.12 -10.80 2.60
N PHE A 22 1.85 -9.74 2.93
CA PHE A 22 3.31 -9.76 3.05
C PHE A 22 3.68 -9.18 4.41
N ALA A 23 4.72 -9.73 5.03
CA ALA A 23 5.18 -9.23 6.31
C ALA A 23 6.69 -9.32 6.40
N ARG A 24 7.28 -8.33 7.09
CA ARG A 24 8.72 -8.31 7.36
C ARG A 24 9.02 -7.47 8.59
N GLU A 25 10.02 -7.87 9.35
CA GLU A 25 10.54 -7.07 10.45
C GLU A 25 11.66 -6.17 9.97
N ILE A 26 11.63 -4.91 10.42
CA ILE A 26 12.67 -3.92 10.15
C ILE A 26 13.11 -3.29 11.46
N THR A 27 14.24 -2.60 11.45
CA THR A 27 14.85 -2.07 12.69
C THR A 27 14.27 -0.72 13.11
N ALA A 28 13.64 0.02 12.18
CA ALA A 28 13.04 1.30 12.48
C ALA A 28 11.85 1.15 13.44
N ALA A 29 11.68 2.11 14.35
CA ALA A 29 10.59 2.11 15.33
C ALA A 29 9.23 2.32 14.66
N PRO A 30 8.13 1.79 15.24
CA PRO A 30 6.80 1.90 14.63
C PRO A 30 6.38 3.34 14.29
N ASP A 31 6.70 4.30 15.15
CA ASP A 31 6.34 5.70 14.91
C ASP A 31 7.05 6.26 13.66
N ALA A 32 8.32 5.93 13.47
CA ALA A 32 9.07 6.37 12.31
C ALA A 32 8.53 5.73 11.02
N VAL A 33 8.18 4.44 11.08
CA VAL A 33 7.56 3.75 9.94
C VAL A 33 6.21 4.37 9.59
N PHE A 34 5.39 4.63 10.60
CA PHE A 34 4.08 5.26 10.40
C PHE A 34 4.20 6.62 9.71
N ARG A 35 5.15 7.45 10.16
CA ARG A 35 5.36 8.76 9.53
C ARG A 35 5.76 8.63 8.07
N ALA A 36 6.61 7.67 7.75
CA ALA A 36 7.00 7.43 6.36
C ALA A 36 5.82 7.00 5.49
N LEU A 37 4.91 6.19 6.03
CA LEU A 37 3.74 5.71 5.30
C LEU A 37 2.68 6.79 5.14
N ALA A 38 2.30 7.44 6.22
CA ALA A 38 1.10 8.26 6.29
C ALA A 38 1.36 9.77 6.16
N GLU A 39 2.52 10.25 6.60
CA GLU A 39 2.78 11.68 6.68
C GLU A 39 3.76 12.19 5.62
N ASP A 40 4.60 11.32 5.07
CA ASP A 40 5.52 11.69 3.98
C ASP A 40 5.13 10.95 2.70
N VAL A 41 3.97 11.29 2.16
CA VAL A 41 3.45 10.64 0.94
C VAL A 41 4.42 10.82 -0.24
N PRO A 42 4.98 12.02 -0.53
CA PRO A 42 5.94 12.14 -1.62
C PRO A 42 7.19 11.28 -1.45
N GLY A 43 7.58 10.96 -0.22
CA GLY A 43 8.74 10.15 0.08
C GLY A 43 8.63 8.68 -0.37
N TRP A 44 7.44 8.19 -0.65
CA TRP A 44 7.25 6.83 -1.13
C TRP A 44 8.10 6.49 -2.35
N THR A 45 8.34 7.47 -3.23
CA THR A 45 9.18 7.26 -4.41
C THR A 45 10.64 6.97 -4.07
N ALA A 46 11.08 7.34 -2.87
CA ALA A 46 12.46 7.14 -2.44
C ALA A 46 12.72 5.73 -1.89
N TRP A 47 11.68 5.05 -1.40
CA TRP A 47 11.88 3.74 -0.79
C TRP A 47 11.05 2.61 -1.42
N PHE A 48 9.95 2.91 -2.13
CA PHE A 48 9.17 1.88 -2.82
C PHE A 48 9.41 2.03 -4.33
N SER A 49 10.30 1.22 -4.87
CA SER A 49 10.76 1.38 -6.26
C SER A 49 9.65 1.24 -7.31
N ALA A 50 8.57 0.52 -6.99
CA ALA A 50 7.42 0.42 -7.89
C ALA A 50 6.63 1.72 -8.02
N VAL A 51 6.77 2.64 -7.05
CA VAL A 51 6.07 3.92 -7.04
C VAL A 51 6.92 4.97 -7.74
N THR A 52 6.39 5.55 -8.82
CA THR A 52 7.09 6.58 -9.60
C THR A 52 6.61 7.99 -9.28
N PHE A 53 5.44 8.11 -8.66
CA PHE A 53 4.87 9.39 -8.27
C PHE A 53 3.91 9.18 -7.11
N ALA A 54 3.95 10.06 -6.12
CA ALA A 54 3.05 10.02 -4.96
C ALA A 54 2.82 11.43 -4.44
N ARG A 55 1.57 11.83 -4.25
CA ARG A 55 1.23 13.11 -3.63
C ARG A 55 -0.05 13.01 -2.83
N PRO A 56 -0.17 13.78 -1.73
CA PRO A 56 -1.45 13.89 -1.03
C PRO A 56 -2.43 14.74 -1.86
N ILE A 57 -3.71 14.43 -1.73
CA ILE A 57 -4.80 15.20 -2.32
C ILE A 57 -5.88 15.41 -1.26
N GLY A 58 -6.79 16.39 -1.48
CA GLY A 58 -7.88 16.65 -0.55
C GLY A 58 -7.39 16.96 0.85
N GLU A 59 -6.33 17.76 0.98
CA GLU A 59 -5.74 18.14 2.28
C GLU A 59 -5.31 16.93 3.12
N GLY A 60 -4.83 15.87 2.43
CA GLY A 60 -4.37 14.65 3.09
C GLY A 60 -5.45 13.59 3.29
N ALA A 61 -6.69 13.85 2.87
CA ALA A 61 -7.76 12.86 2.93
C ALA A 61 -7.56 11.72 1.94
N GLY A 62 -6.73 11.92 0.92
CA GLY A 62 -6.42 10.93 -0.09
C GLY A 62 -5.04 11.15 -0.69
N ARG A 63 -4.75 10.36 -1.71
CA ARG A 63 -3.48 10.47 -2.41
C ARG A 63 -3.60 10.00 -3.86
N GLU A 64 -2.72 10.51 -4.71
CA GLU A 64 -2.55 10.05 -6.08
C GLU A 64 -1.24 9.31 -6.18
N ILE A 65 -1.29 8.11 -6.73
CA ILE A 65 -0.13 7.22 -6.88
C ILE A 65 0.01 6.80 -8.33
N ARG A 66 1.24 6.78 -8.82
CA ARG A 66 1.57 6.20 -10.12
C ARG A 66 2.63 5.14 -9.95
N LEU A 67 2.47 4.04 -10.66
CA LEU A 67 3.38 2.89 -10.59
C LEU A 67 4.15 2.74 -11.90
N LYS A 68 5.26 2.04 -11.83
CA LYS A 68 5.99 1.60 -13.03
C LYS A 68 5.02 0.81 -13.93
N GLY A 69 5.12 1.04 -15.23
CA GLY A 69 4.21 0.43 -16.20
C GLY A 69 2.95 1.23 -16.48
N GLY A 70 2.76 2.38 -15.81
CA GLY A 70 1.68 3.32 -16.12
C GLY A 70 0.40 3.15 -15.31
N THR A 71 0.32 2.21 -14.36
CA THR A 71 -0.85 2.08 -13.49
C THR A 71 -0.97 3.32 -12.59
N ARG A 72 -2.20 3.82 -12.44
CA ARG A 72 -2.52 4.99 -11.63
C ARG A 72 -3.61 4.65 -10.63
N PHE A 73 -3.47 5.20 -9.43
CA PHE A 73 -4.49 5.12 -8.38
C PHE A 73 -4.81 6.50 -7.84
N VAL A 74 -6.12 6.77 -7.66
CA VAL A 74 -6.60 7.86 -6.82
C VAL A 74 -7.24 7.18 -5.62
N GLU A 75 -6.80 7.55 -4.42
CA GLU A 75 -7.13 6.81 -3.21
C GLU A 75 -7.72 7.71 -2.14
N THR A 76 -8.56 7.12 -1.27
CA THR A 76 -9.06 7.76 -0.05
C THR A 76 -8.48 7.04 1.16
N VAL A 77 -7.93 7.78 2.10
CA VAL A 77 -7.43 7.23 3.36
C VAL A 77 -8.62 6.86 4.24
N LEU A 78 -8.67 5.60 4.68
CA LEU A 78 -9.74 5.09 5.55
C LEU A 78 -9.32 5.01 7.01
N ALA A 79 -8.04 4.81 7.27
CA ALA A 79 -7.51 4.74 8.63
C ALA A 79 -6.08 5.28 8.65
N ALA A 80 -5.79 6.09 9.65
CA ALA A 80 -4.45 6.57 9.95
C ALA A 80 -4.31 6.61 11.47
N GLU A 81 -4.28 5.43 12.07
CA GLU A 81 -4.23 5.24 13.53
C GLU A 81 -2.78 5.05 13.96
N ARG A 82 -2.19 6.13 14.40
CA ARG A 82 -0.78 6.19 14.78
C ARG A 82 -0.51 5.40 16.05
N PRO A 83 0.54 4.58 16.08
CA PRO A 83 1.44 4.19 15.00
C PRO A 83 1.11 2.80 14.44
N GLU A 84 -0.15 2.37 14.45
CA GLU A 84 -0.53 0.98 14.26
C GLU A 84 -1.09 0.65 12.88
N VAL A 85 -1.94 1.52 12.31
CA VAL A 85 -2.68 1.21 11.09
C VAL A 85 -2.69 2.37 10.13
N TYR A 86 -2.37 2.08 8.87
CA TYR A 86 -2.56 2.99 7.75
C TYR A 86 -3.24 2.21 6.63
N ALA A 87 -4.44 2.65 6.23
CA ALA A 87 -5.21 1.95 5.21
C ALA A 87 -5.89 2.93 4.27
N TYR A 88 -6.02 2.54 3.02
CA TYR A 88 -6.66 3.35 1.98
C TYR A 88 -7.33 2.46 0.96
N ARG A 89 -8.42 2.96 0.38
CA ARG A 89 -9.10 2.32 -0.74
C ARG A 89 -8.75 3.02 -2.03
N VAL A 90 -8.81 2.31 -3.15
CA VAL A 90 -8.64 2.89 -4.47
C VAL A 90 -10.02 3.31 -4.98
N ASP A 91 -10.18 4.59 -5.32
CA ASP A 91 -11.42 5.14 -5.87
C ASP A 91 -11.43 5.12 -7.39
N VAL A 92 -10.28 5.36 -8.01
CA VAL A 92 -10.15 5.46 -9.47
C VAL A 92 -8.85 4.80 -9.90
N THR A 93 -8.90 4.01 -10.95
CA THR A 93 -7.71 3.37 -11.52
C THR A 93 -7.88 3.11 -13.02
N ASN A 94 -6.76 2.94 -13.71
CA ASN A 94 -6.72 2.45 -15.09
C ASN A 94 -6.37 0.96 -15.19
N ALA A 95 -6.27 0.25 -14.06
CA ALA A 95 -5.98 -1.19 -14.06
C ALA A 95 -7.16 -1.95 -14.68
N PRO A 96 -6.95 -2.72 -15.77
CA PRO A 96 -8.06 -3.39 -16.45
C PRO A 96 -8.73 -4.44 -15.55
N GLY A 97 -10.05 -4.42 -15.48
CA GLY A 97 -10.83 -5.43 -14.78
C GLY A 97 -10.97 -5.23 -13.28
N ALA A 98 -10.29 -4.25 -12.68
CA ALA A 98 -10.43 -3.95 -11.26
C ALA A 98 -11.84 -3.45 -10.93
N ARG A 99 -12.44 -3.94 -9.82
CA ARG A 99 -13.76 -3.52 -9.34
C ARG A 99 -13.72 -2.90 -7.96
N ALA A 100 -12.81 -3.36 -7.08
CA ALA A 100 -12.61 -2.82 -5.75
C ALA A 100 -11.20 -3.15 -5.29
N MET A 101 -10.55 -2.21 -4.59
CA MET A 101 -9.20 -2.40 -4.08
C MET A 101 -9.02 -1.64 -2.78
N LEU A 102 -8.33 -2.27 -1.83
CA LEU A 102 -7.99 -1.68 -0.55
C LEU A 102 -6.64 -2.21 -0.09
N GLU A 103 -5.83 -1.36 0.50
CA GLU A 103 -4.56 -1.77 1.08
C GLU A 103 -4.51 -1.36 2.55
N GLU A 104 -3.96 -2.25 3.37
CA GLU A 104 -3.80 -2.00 4.80
C GLU A 104 -2.36 -2.31 5.20
N TRP A 105 -1.78 -1.36 5.94
CA TRP A 105 -0.47 -1.51 6.56
C TRP A 105 -0.68 -1.59 8.06
N ARG A 106 -0.24 -2.69 8.67
CA ARG A 106 -0.26 -2.85 10.12
C ARG A 106 1.15 -2.90 10.65
N LEU A 107 1.37 -2.15 11.72
CA LEU A 107 2.67 -2.02 12.36
C LEU A 107 2.57 -2.54 13.78
N THR A 108 3.43 -3.51 14.12
CA THR A 108 3.47 -4.11 15.45
C THR A 108 4.89 -3.99 15.98
N PRO A 109 5.10 -3.60 17.25
CA PRO A 109 6.45 -3.59 17.81
C PRO A 109 7.10 -4.97 17.73
N ALA A 110 8.38 -5.00 17.36
CA ALA A 110 9.20 -6.21 17.31
C ALA A 110 10.57 -5.86 17.88
N GLY A 111 10.76 -6.11 19.18
CA GLY A 111 11.90 -5.57 19.90
C GLY A 111 11.88 -4.05 19.85
N ALA A 112 12.99 -3.44 19.45
CA ALA A 112 13.07 -1.99 19.23
C ALA A 112 12.59 -1.57 17.84
N GLY A 113 12.37 -2.54 16.96
CA GLY A 113 11.93 -2.32 15.59
C GLY A 113 10.45 -2.56 15.37
N THR A 114 10.08 -2.87 14.13
CA THR A 114 8.70 -3.00 13.71
C THR A 114 8.51 -4.21 12.82
N ARG A 115 7.46 -4.99 13.09
CA ARG A 115 6.92 -5.94 12.13
C ARG A 115 5.90 -5.20 11.27
N VAL A 116 6.17 -5.13 9.98
CA VAL A 116 5.32 -4.47 9.00
C VAL A 116 4.55 -5.53 8.23
N ARG A 117 3.22 -5.45 8.24
CA ARG A 117 2.36 -6.33 7.44
C ARG A 117 1.58 -5.49 6.45
N TRP A 118 1.69 -5.83 5.18
CA TRP A 118 0.98 -5.18 4.08
C TRP A 118 -0.03 -6.17 3.49
N THR A 119 -1.30 -5.81 3.52
CA THR A 119 -2.37 -6.57 2.90
C THR A 119 -2.91 -5.82 1.70
N PHE A 120 -2.89 -6.48 0.55
CA PHE A 120 -3.48 -5.98 -0.69
C PHE A 120 -4.75 -6.78 -0.95
N ALA A 121 -5.91 -6.13 -0.84
CA ALA A 121 -7.22 -6.75 -0.99
C ALA A 121 -7.87 -6.23 -2.27
N ALA A 122 -8.41 -7.14 -3.10
CA ALA A 122 -8.96 -6.74 -4.38
C ALA A 122 -10.12 -7.64 -4.83
N ASP A 123 -11.00 -7.06 -5.65
CA ASP A 123 -12.01 -7.75 -6.41
C ASP A 123 -11.95 -7.25 -7.85
N GLY A 124 -12.35 -8.08 -8.78
CA GLY A 124 -12.36 -7.74 -10.19
C GLY A 124 -12.84 -8.88 -11.06
N THR A 125 -12.67 -8.71 -12.36
CA THR A 125 -13.00 -9.76 -13.35
C THR A 125 -12.10 -10.99 -13.13
N ALA A 126 -12.50 -12.14 -13.66
CA ALA A 126 -11.69 -13.36 -13.55
C ALA A 126 -10.27 -13.17 -14.11
N PRO A 127 -10.06 -12.54 -15.28
CA PRO A 127 -8.71 -12.25 -15.76
C PRO A 127 -7.91 -11.37 -14.81
N PHE A 128 -8.52 -10.33 -14.24
CA PHE A 128 -7.86 -9.44 -13.28
C PHE A 128 -7.38 -10.24 -12.06
N ARG A 129 -8.26 -11.07 -11.48
CA ARG A 129 -7.92 -11.88 -10.31
C ARG A 129 -6.81 -12.87 -10.61
N PHE A 130 -6.84 -13.47 -11.80
CA PHE A 130 -5.79 -14.41 -12.24
C PHE A 130 -4.44 -13.70 -12.37
N VAL A 131 -4.39 -12.55 -13.03
CA VAL A 131 -3.15 -11.78 -13.19
C VAL A 131 -2.61 -11.35 -11.82
N LEU A 132 -3.48 -10.87 -10.94
CA LEU A 132 -3.08 -10.42 -9.61
C LEU A 132 -2.51 -11.57 -8.78
N ASP A 133 -3.13 -12.73 -8.83
CA ASP A 133 -2.65 -13.92 -8.11
C ASP A 133 -1.28 -14.37 -8.64
N ARG A 134 -1.07 -14.30 -9.94
CA ARG A 134 0.22 -14.61 -10.57
C ARG A 134 1.30 -13.56 -10.26
N ALA A 135 0.89 -12.34 -9.91
CA ALA A 135 1.81 -11.27 -9.54
C ALA A 135 2.34 -11.40 -8.10
N ARG A 136 1.80 -12.33 -7.30
CA ARG A 136 2.18 -12.49 -5.88
C ARG A 136 3.70 -12.56 -5.67
N PRO A 137 4.48 -13.40 -6.38
CA PRO A 137 5.93 -13.44 -6.14
C PRO A 137 6.63 -12.11 -6.43
N GLY A 138 6.21 -11.42 -7.50
CA GLY A 138 6.78 -10.12 -7.87
C GLY A 138 6.44 -9.04 -6.86
N LEU A 139 5.20 -9.01 -6.39
CA LEU A 139 4.77 -8.08 -5.35
C LEU A 139 5.49 -8.33 -4.03
N GLY A 140 5.68 -9.59 -3.66
CA GLY A 140 6.45 -9.94 -2.47
C GLY A 140 7.90 -9.49 -2.55
N ARG A 141 8.52 -9.62 -3.72
CA ARG A 141 9.88 -9.13 -3.95
C ARG A 141 9.93 -7.61 -3.87
N ALA A 142 8.96 -6.92 -4.45
CA ALA A 142 8.87 -5.47 -4.39
C ALA A 142 8.69 -4.99 -2.95
N PHE A 143 7.85 -5.68 -2.17
CA PHE A 143 7.64 -5.36 -0.76
C PHE A 143 8.93 -5.54 0.05
N ARG A 144 9.63 -6.65 -0.12
CA ARG A 144 10.89 -6.89 0.61
C ARG A 144 11.94 -5.84 0.27
N GLY A 145 12.04 -5.48 -1.00
CA GLY A 145 12.96 -4.41 -1.44
C GLY A 145 12.58 -3.07 -0.85
N ALA A 146 11.27 -2.76 -0.83
CA ALA A 146 10.77 -1.53 -0.23
C ALA A 146 11.09 -1.46 1.27
N MET A 147 10.92 -2.56 1.99
CA MET A 147 11.20 -2.59 3.43
C MET A 147 12.70 -2.43 3.71
N THR A 148 13.57 -3.04 2.91
CA THR A 148 15.02 -2.85 3.02
C THR A 148 15.38 -1.37 2.79
N SER A 149 14.82 -0.76 1.75
CA SER A 149 15.09 0.65 1.42
C SER A 149 14.55 1.60 2.48
N LEU A 150 13.34 1.33 2.98
CA LEU A 150 12.73 2.14 4.02
C LEU A 150 13.54 2.09 5.31
N ASP A 151 13.94 0.89 5.74
CA ASP A 151 14.71 0.71 6.95
C ASP A 151 16.05 1.45 6.87
N ARG A 152 16.71 1.35 5.72
CA ARG A 152 17.97 2.06 5.48
C ARG A 152 17.77 3.58 5.55
N ARG A 153 16.68 4.07 4.94
CA ARG A 153 16.38 5.50 4.94
C ARG A 153 16.11 6.04 6.34
N LEU A 154 15.38 5.27 7.15
CA LEU A 154 14.99 5.70 8.51
C LEU A 154 16.14 5.58 9.53
N ARG A 155 17.19 4.83 9.21
CA ARG A 155 18.39 4.72 10.07
C ARG A 155 19.38 5.85 9.83
N ARG A 156 19.22 6.63 8.78
CA ARG A 156 20.13 7.75 8.51
C ARG A 156 19.86 8.89 9.50
N PRO A 157 20.92 9.47 10.10
CA PRO A 157 20.77 10.63 10.98
C PRO A 157 20.27 11.88 10.24
#